data_4572044c1e331d89c60f4d4e6139be5a
#
_entry.id   4572044c1e331d89c60f4d4e6139be5a
#
_cell.length_a   1.000
_cell.length_b   1.000
_cell.length_c   1.000
_cell.angle_alpha   90.00
_cell.angle_beta   90.00
_cell.angle_gamma   90.00
#
_symmetry.space_group_name_H-M   'P 1'
#
loop_
_entity.id
_entity.type
_entity.pdbx_description
1 polymer ?
#
loop_
_entity_poly.entity_id
_entity_poly.type
_entity_poly.pdbx_seq_one_letter_code
_entity_poly.pdbx_strand_id
1 'polypeptide(L)'
;NLFLGLDESQGILECQAGVTFSEIIDHLLPRGWFLPTTPGTRFVTVGGAIAADVHGKNHHRHGSLGNAVESLRLLTASGETVTCSRQQNSELFWATIGGMGLTGIILDARFRLRAVQTAYCHVTYRRTANLEDTLDLFQQSDESFEYSVAWIDCLARGSKLGRSVVMLANDAGVDDLPGELRPAALELPRRRTLRLPFHLPRFALNRLA
;
A
#
# COMPACT_ATOMS: atom_id res chain seq x y z
N ASN A 1 9.43 -5.70 18.06
CA ASN A 1 8.19 -5.18 17.51
C ASN A 1 7.07 -6.15 17.82
N LEU A 2 5.93 -5.64 18.32
CA LEU A 2 4.83 -6.48 18.82
C LEU A 2 3.52 -6.04 18.18
N PHE A 3 2.66 -7.01 17.88
CA PHE A 3 1.23 -6.81 17.76
C PHE A 3 0.68 -6.67 19.18
N LEU A 4 -0.07 -5.59 19.47
CA LEU A 4 -0.62 -5.28 20.77
C LEU A 4 -2.06 -5.76 20.91
N GLY A 5 -2.82 -5.73 19.82
CA GLY A 5 -4.19 -6.18 19.78
C GLY A 5 -4.74 -6.29 18.35
N LEU A 6 -5.71 -7.16 18.17
CA LEU A 6 -6.50 -7.27 16.95
C LEU A 6 -7.97 -7.45 17.33
N ASP A 7 -8.80 -6.50 16.96
CA ASP A 7 -10.26 -6.64 17.01
C ASP A 7 -10.74 -7.15 15.65
N GLU A 8 -10.93 -8.46 15.55
CA GLU A 8 -11.43 -9.09 14.31
C GLU A 8 -12.86 -8.69 13.97
N SER A 9 -13.67 -8.30 14.97
CA SER A 9 -15.05 -7.90 14.70
C SER A 9 -15.14 -6.57 13.97
N GLN A 10 -14.16 -5.68 14.20
CA GLN A 10 -14.07 -4.35 13.62
C GLN A 10 -12.98 -4.22 12.55
N GLY A 11 -12.10 -5.23 12.44
CA GLY A 11 -10.93 -5.17 11.57
C GLY A 11 -9.92 -4.11 12.01
N ILE A 12 -9.67 -3.99 13.32
CA ILE A 12 -8.78 -2.96 13.86
C ILE A 12 -7.53 -3.63 14.43
N LEU A 13 -6.38 -3.22 13.93
CA LEU A 13 -5.07 -3.64 14.42
C LEU A 13 -4.46 -2.55 15.29
N GLU A 14 -3.90 -2.97 16.43
CA GLU A 14 -3.01 -2.15 17.25
C GLU A 14 -1.63 -2.80 17.30
N CYS A 15 -0.58 -2.07 16.93
CA CYS A 15 0.79 -2.58 16.94
C CYS A 15 1.83 -1.49 17.15
N GLN A 16 3.04 -1.90 17.58
CA GLN A 16 4.18 -1.01 17.70
C GLN A 16 4.59 -0.45 16.33
N ALA A 17 5.09 0.79 16.31
CA ALA A 17 5.48 1.51 15.10
C ALA A 17 6.58 0.82 14.28
N GLY A 18 7.41 -0.03 14.91
CA GLY A 18 8.46 -0.79 14.24
C GLY A 18 7.98 -2.06 13.52
N VAL A 19 6.73 -2.49 13.70
CA VAL A 19 6.15 -3.61 12.94
C VAL A 19 6.11 -3.24 11.47
N THR A 20 6.53 -4.17 10.59
CA THR A 20 6.55 -3.96 9.15
C THR A 20 5.23 -4.39 8.51
N PHE A 21 4.90 -3.79 7.36
CA PHE A 21 3.77 -4.25 6.56
C PHE A 21 3.95 -5.71 6.10
N SER A 22 5.19 -6.17 5.92
CA SER A 22 5.47 -7.57 5.62
C SER A 22 4.98 -8.49 6.74
N GLU A 23 5.31 -8.17 8.01
CA GLU A 23 4.85 -8.94 9.17
C GLU A 23 3.34 -8.93 9.30
N ILE A 24 2.70 -7.77 9.07
CA ILE A 24 1.23 -7.66 9.09
C ILE A 24 0.60 -8.56 8.03
N ILE A 25 1.09 -8.49 6.79
CA ILE A 25 0.57 -9.29 5.67
C ILE A 25 0.78 -10.78 5.94
N ASP A 26 1.98 -11.19 6.36
CA ASP A 26 2.31 -12.59 6.58
C ASP A 26 1.48 -13.23 7.72
N HIS A 27 1.03 -12.42 8.72
CA HIS A 27 0.24 -12.91 9.86
C HIS A 27 -1.28 -12.77 9.67
N LEU A 28 -1.74 -11.71 8.97
CA LEU A 28 -3.16 -11.37 8.95
C LEU A 28 -3.85 -11.69 7.63
N LEU A 29 -3.12 -11.78 6.52
CA LEU A 29 -3.70 -12.22 5.24
C LEU A 29 -4.31 -13.64 5.33
N PRO A 30 -3.66 -14.65 5.97
CA PRO A 30 -4.27 -15.96 6.15
C PRO A 30 -5.56 -15.95 6.99
N ARG A 31 -5.81 -14.85 7.72
CA ARG A 31 -7.02 -14.61 8.52
C ARG A 31 -8.07 -13.75 7.78
N GLY A 32 -7.85 -13.46 6.51
CA GLY A 32 -8.75 -12.66 5.69
C GLY A 32 -8.63 -11.14 5.88
N TRP A 33 -7.52 -10.66 6.48
CA TRP A 33 -7.29 -9.23 6.71
C TRP A 33 -6.09 -8.72 5.91
N PHE A 34 -6.24 -7.54 5.34
CA PHE A 34 -5.20 -6.86 4.59
C PHE A 34 -5.08 -5.39 4.98
N LEU A 35 -3.96 -4.77 4.63
CA LEU A 35 -3.74 -3.33 4.83
C LEU A 35 -4.71 -2.50 3.98
N PRO A 36 -5.18 -1.34 4.48
CA PRO A 36 -6.09 -0.47 3.74
C PRO A 36 -5.46 0.10 2.48
N THR A 37 -4.17 0.39 2.55
CA THR A 37 -3.35 0.83 1.41
C THR A 37 -1.92 0.31 1.56
N THR A 38 -1.21 0.08 0.45
CA THR A 38 0.16 -0.41 0.44
C THR A 38 0.99 0.38 -0.57
N PRO A 39 2.16 0.90 -0.15
CA PRO A 39 3.09 1.56 -1.07
C PRO A 39 3.77 0.53 -2.00
N GLY A 40 4.76 0.96 -2.77
CA GLY A 40 5.49 0.11 -3.71
C GLY A 40 6.32 -1.01 -3.09
N THR A 41 6.45 -1.04 -1.76
CA THR A 41 7.17 -2.07 -1.02
C THR A 41 6.45 -2.44 0.28
N ARG A 42 6.54 -3.70 0.70
CA ARG A 42 5.99 -4.18 1.97
C ARG A 42 6.97 -4.10 3.15
N PHE A 43 8.20 -3.66 2.92
CA PHE A 43 9.24 -3.60 3.94
C PHE A 43 9.29 -2.29 4.72
N VAL A 44 8.27 -1.48 4.63
CA VAL A 44 8.09 -0.27 5.43
C VAL A 44 7.56 -0.61 6.81
N THR A 45 7.95 0.15 7.82
CA THR A 45 7.39 0.04 9.17
C THR A 45 6.08 0.84 9.28
N VAL A 46 5.21 0.47 10.21
CA VAL A 46 3.96 1.20 10.49
C VAL A 46 4.24 2.66 10.81
N GLY A 47 5.19 2.96 11.71
CA GLY A 47 5.52 4.34 12.06
C GLY A 47 6.07 5.14 10.88
N GLY A 48 6.96 4.55 10.06
CA GLY A 48 7.46 5.18 8.85
C GLY A 48 6.37 5.42 7.81
N ALA A 49 5.46 4.45 7.65
CA ALA A 49 4.33 4.57 6.72
C ALA A 49 3.34 5.67 7.13
N ILE A 50 3.06 5.83 8.43
CA ILE A 50 2.21 6.90 8.97
C ILE A 50 2.94 8.26 8.85
N ALA A 51 4.22 8.33 9.22
CA ALA A 51 4.99 9.56 9.15
C ALA A 51 5.15 10.08 7.71
N ALA A 52 5.15 9.21 6.72
CA ALA A 52 5.18 9.57 5.30
C ALA A 52 3.79 9.66 4.65
N ASP A 53 2.74 9.36 5.41
CA ASP A 53 1.35 9.23 4.93
C ASP A 53 1.28 8.47 3.59
N VAL A 54 1.83 7.26 3.57
CA VAL A 54 1.98 6.49 2.34
C VAL A 54 0.64 6.23 1.66
N HIS A 55 0.65 6.25 0.35
CA HIS A 55 -0.49 5.89 -0.49
C HIS A 55 -0.18 4.67 -1.37
N GLY A 56 -1.20 4.06 -1.93
CA GLY A 56 -1.12 2.90 -2.80
C GLY A 56 -1.78 3.13 -4.16
N LYS A 57 -1.94 2.03 -4.88
CA LYS A 57 -2.61 2.03 -6.19
C LYS A 57 -4.13 2.23 -6.11
N ASN A 58 -4.68 2.23 -4.89
CA ASN A 58 -6.08 2.51 -4.57
C ASN A 58 -6.30 3.93 -4.05
N HIS A 59 -5.33 4.82 -4.27
CA HIS A 59 -5.35 6.20 -3.75
C HIS A 59 -6.60 6.98 -4.18
N HIS A 60 -7.05 6.84 -5.42
CA HIS A 60 -8.23 7.51 -5.95
C HIS A 60 -9.52 7.16 -5.18
N ARG A 61 -9.60 5.98 -4.53
CA ARG A 61 -10.76 5.52 -3.75
C ARG A 61 -10.58 5.68 -2.25
N HIS A 62 -9.42 5.35 -1.72
CA HIS A 62 -9.18 5.25 -0.28
C HIS A 62 -8.25 6.34 0.28
N GLY A 63 -7.62 7.13 -0.59
CA GLY A 63 -6.65 8.12 -0.18
C GLY A 63 -5.36 7.49 0.36
N SER A 64 -4.80 8.11 1.40
CA SER A 64 -3.57 7.67 2.05
C SER A 64 -3.82 6.86 3.31
N LEU A 65 -2.75 6.32 3.91
CA LEU A 65 -2.81 5.52 5.13
C LEU A 65 -3.46 6.26 6.29
N GLY A 66 -3.24 7.58 6.40
CA GLY A 66 -3.79 8.42 7.46
C GLY A 66 -5.31 8.36 7.57
N ASN A 67 -6.01 8.06 6.47
CA ASN A 67 -7.46 7.87 6.49
C ASN A 67 -7.90 6.66 7.32
N ALA A 68 -7.04 5.64 7.44
CA ALA A 68 -7.32 4.43 8.19
C ALA A 68 -6.81 4.48 9.64
N VAL A 69 -5.92 5.43 9.98
CA VAL A 69 -5.39 5.57 11.35
C VAL A 69 -6.48 6.13 12.25
N GLU A 70 -6.72 5.44 13.37
CA GLU A 70 -7.67 5.85 14.41
C GLU A 70 -6.99 6.64 15.54
N SER A 71 -5.85 6.14 16.00
CA SER A 71 -5.05 6.78 17.03
C SER A 71 -3.59 6.33 16.97
N LEU A 72 -2.73 7.10 17.62
CA LEU A 72 -1.32 6.76 17.79
C LEU A 72 -0.83 7.28 19.15
N ARG A 73 0.22 6.66 19.69
CA ARG A 73 0.98 7.22 20.81
C ARG A 73 2.29 7.81 20.29
N LEU A 74 2.54 9.03 20.68
CA LEU A 74 3.69 9.82 20.24
C LEU A 74 4.56 10.19 21.44
N LEU A 75 5.86 9.91 21.35
CA LEU A 75 6.86 10.44 22.25
C LEU A 75 7.34 11.78 21.68
N THR A 76 7.02 12.87 22.37
CA THR A 76 7.36 14.22 21.94
C THR A 76 8.80 14.59 22.33
N ALA A 77 9.30 15.72 21.82
CA ALA A 77 10.63 16.24 22.14
C ALA A 77 10.78 16.62 23.62
N SER A 78 9.68 16.88 24.34
CA SER A 78 9.69 17.10 25.81
C SER A 78 9.91 15.83 26.63
N GLY A 79 9.90 14.64 26.00
CA GLY A 79 9.97 13.34 26.66
C GLY A 79 8.62 12.84 27.16
N GLU A 80 7.52 13.54 26.88
CA GLU A 80 6.16 13.10 27.23
C GLU A 80 5.60 12.15 26.17
N THR A 81 4.86 11.16 26.62
CA THR A 81 4.07 10.31 25.73
C THR A 81 2.63 10.80 25.70
N VAL A 82 2.16 11.17 24.52
CA VAL A 82 0.79 11.67 24.30
C VAL A 82 0.02 10.75 23.37
N THR A 83 -1.25 10.54 23.67
CA THR A 83 -2.18 9.86 22.76
C THR A 83 -2.81 10.88 21.83
N CYS A 84 -2.75 10.61 20.53
CA CYS A 84 -3.29 11.45 19.47
C CYS A 84 -4.34 10.67 18.66
N SER A 85 -5.44 11.33 18.38
CA SER A 85 -6.53 10.80 17.52
C SER A 85 -7.26 11.96 16.85
N ARG A 86 -8.27 11.66 16.04
CA ARG A 86 -9.14 12.69 15.44
C ARG A 86 -9.88 13.55 16.47
N GLN A 87 -10.11 13.02 17.70
CA GLN A 87 -10.85 13.69 18.78
C GLN A 87 -9.96 14.18 19.92
N GLN A 88 -8.75 13.63 20.07
CA GLN A 88 -7.81 13.95 21.14
C GLN A 88 -6.48 14.38 20.54
N ASN A 89 -5.97 15.54 20.93
CA ASN A 89 -4.75 16.15 20.37
C ASN A 89 -4.77 16.15 18.83
N SER A 90 -5.90 16.55 18.26
CA SER A 90 -6.23 16.41 16.84
C SER A 90 -5.24 17.14 15.94
N GLU A 91 -4.80 18.34 16.31
CA GLU A 91 -3.80 19.10 15.55
C GLU A 91 -2.47 18.33 15.48
N LEU A 92 -2.02 17.77 16.60
CA LEU A 92 -0.79 16.99 16.66
C LEU A 92 -0.95 15.66 15.90
N PHE A 93 -2.13 15.05 15.96
CA PHE A 93 -2.46 13.84 15.17
C PHE A 93 -2.25 14.08 13.67
N TRP A 94 -2.87 15.13 13.14
CA TRP A 94 -2.77 15.45 11.72
C TRP A 94 -1.39 15.98 11.31
N ALA A 95 -0.71 16.70 12.20
CA ALA A 95 0.67 17.13 11.98
C ALA A 95 1.66 15.95 11.98
N THR A 96 1.33 14.83 12.64
CA THR A 96 2.18 13.62 12.69
C THR A 96 2.00 12.76 11.44
N ILE A 97 0.78 12.65 10.94
CA ILE A 97 0.48 11.95 9.68
C ILE A 97 1.07 12.77 8.53
N GLY A 98 2.02 12.18 7.79
CA GLY A 98 2.77 12.90 6.75
C GLY A 98 3.79 13.91 7.27
N GLY A 99 3.97 14.02 8.59
CA GLY A 99 4.89 14.97 9.24
C GLY A 99 6.36 14.56 9.23
N MET A 100 6.72 13.48 8.53
CA MET A 100 8.09 13.00 8.33
C MET A 100 8.89 12.82 9.62
N GLY A 101 8.20 12.55 10.75
CA GLY A 101 8.80 12.35 12.06
C GLY A 101 9.19 13.65 12.80
N LEU A 102 8.81 14.81 12.29
CA LEU A 102 9.18 16.10 12.89
C LEU A 102 8.41 16.42 14.16
N THR A 103 7.28 15.77 14.42
CA THR A 103 6.46 15.97 15.62
C THR A 103 6.91 15.12 16.81
N GLY A 104 7.69 14.05 16.57
CA GLY A 104 8.16 13.12 17.59
C GLY A 104 8.29 11.69 17.06
N ILE A 105 8.43 10.75 17.98
CA ILE A 105 8.58 9.30 17.66
C ILE A 105 7.24 8.60 17.88
N ILE A 106 6.66 8.03 16.83
CA ILE A 106 5.49 7.18 16.93
C ILE A 106 5.90 5.89 17.65
N LEU A 107 5.27 5.58 18.76
CA LEU A 107 5.53 4.37 19.55
C LEU A 107 4.70 3.19 19.06
N ASP A 108 3.41 3.43 18.90
CA ASP A 108 2.43 2.48 18.38
C ASP A 108 1.28 3.22 17.71
N ALA A 109 0.48 2.46 16.96
CA ALA A 109 -0.68 2.99 16.28
C ALA A 109 -1.80 1.95 16.24
N ARG A 110 -3.03 2.46 16.22
CA ARG A 110 -4.28 1.75 16.03
C ARG A 110 -4.87 2.18 14.69
N PHE A 111 -5.12 1.24 13.80
CA PHE A 111 -5.63 1.54 12.46
C PHE A 111 -6.50 0.41 11.91
N ARG A 112 -7.37 0.78 10.98
CA ARG A 112 -8.34 -0.11 10.36
C ARG A 112 -7.69 -0.92 9.27
N LEU A 113 -7.96 -2.22 9.27
CA LEU A 113 -7.64 -3.16 8.20
C LEU A 113 -8.83 -3.27 7.24
N ARG A 114 -8.60 -3.96 6.14
CA ARG A 114 -9.59 -4.29 5.13
C ARG A 114 -9.79 -5.80 5.06
N ALA A 115 -11.04 -6.26 5.05
CA ALA A 115 -11.36 -7.66 4.82
C ALA A 115 -11.10 -8.03 3.36
N VAL A 116 -10.49 -9.20 3.13
CA VAL A 116 -10.24 -9.76 1.80
C VAL A 116 -10.61 -11.24 1.77
N GLN A 117 -11.07 -11.72 0.61
CA GLN A 117 -11.42 -13.12 0.41
C GLN A 117 -10.24 -13.93 -0.12
N THR A 118 -9.31 -13.29 -0.81
CA THR A 118 -8.16 -13.95 -1.44
C THR A 118 -6.91 -13.06 -1.39
N ALA A 119 -5.75 -13.65 -1.64
CA ALA A 119 -4.47 -12.97 -1.82
C ALA A 119 -4.25 -12.50 -3.28
N TYR A 120 -5.28 -12.55 -4.12
CA TYR A 120 -5.19 -12.32 -5.55
C TYR A 120 -6.04 -11.14 -6.01
N CYS A 121 -5.63 -10.55 -7.13
CA CYS A 121 -6.39 -9.52 -7.82
C CYS A 121 -6.66 -9.96 -9.27
N HIS A 122 -7.83 -9.61 -9.77
CA HIS A 122 -8.15 -9.70 -11.19
C HIS A 122 -7.61 -8.45 -11.89
N VAL A 123 -6.65 -8.62 -12.80
CA VAL A 123 -5.94 -7.50 -13.43
C VAL A 123 -6.26 -7.40 -14.91
N THR A 124 -6.65 -6.22 -15.37
CA THR A 124 -6.86 -5.87 -16.77
C THR A 124 -5.75 -4.94 -17.24
N TYR A 125 -5.13 -5.25 -18.39
CA TYR A 125 -4.11 -4.43 -19.03
C TYR A 125 -4.69 -3.65 -20.20
N ARG A 126 -4.40 -2.35 -20.28
CA ARG A 126 -4.79 -1.47 -21.38
C ARG A 126 -3.56 -0.69 -21.87
N ARG A 127 -3.38 -0.62 -23.20
CA ARG A 127 -2.35 0.23 -23.82
C ARG A 127 -2.99 1.57 -24.17
N THR A 128 -2.25 2.64 -23.94
CA THR A 128 -2.61 4.01 -24.33
C THR A 128 -1.55 4.57 -25.28
N ALA A 129 -1.96 5.39 -26.24
CA ALA A 129 -1.08 5.88 -27.28
C ALA A 129 -0.26 7.10 -26.82
N ASN A 130 -0.78 7.89 -25.88
CA ASN A 130 -0.21 9.14 -25.38
C ASN A 130 -0.69 9.43 -23.95
N LEU A 131 -0.32 10.59 -23.41
CA LEU A 131 -0.70 11.02 -22.06
C LEU A 131 -2.20 11.29 -21.93
N GLU A 132 -2.80 11.91 -22.93
CA GLU A 132 -4.24 12.26 -22.93
C GLU A 132 -5.09 10.98 -22.82
N ASP A 133 -4.85 10.01 -23.70
CA ASP A 133 -5.51 8.70 -23.64
C ASP A 133 -5.31 8.02 -22.27
N THR A 134 -4.15 8.23 -21.62
CA THR A 134 -3.86 7.63 -20.31
C THR A 134 -4.71 8.28 -19.22
N LEU A 135 -4.83 9.61 -19.22
CA LEU A 135 -5.65 10.36 -18.27
C LEU A 135 -7.13 10.06 -18.44
N ASP A 136 -7.61 10.04 -19.70
CA ASP A 136 -8.99 9.68 -20.01
C ASP A 136 -9.34 8.28 -19.53
N LEU A 137 -8.44 7.32 -19.74
CA LEU A 137 -8.63 5.95 -19.25
C LEU A 137 -8.73 5.90 -17.73
N PHE A 138 -7.90 6.62 -17.00
CA PHE A 138 -8.00 6.70 -15.53
C PHE A 138 -9.35 7.28 -15.11
N GLN A 139 -9.76 8.43 -15.65
CA GLN A 139 -11.04 9.05 -15.32
C GLN A 139 -12.25 8.12 -15.57
N GLN A 140 -12.23 7.38 -16.68
CA GLN A 140 -13.27 6.42 -17.02
C GLN A 140 -13.29 5.17 -16.11
N SER A 141 -12.14 4.86 -15.50
CA SER A 141 -11.92 3.61 -14.74
C SER A 141 -12.04 3.79 -13.23
N ASP A 142 -11.91 5.02 -12.70
CA ASP A 142 -11.77 5.31 -11.28
C ASP A 142 -12.92 4.75 -10.41
N GLU A 143 -14.14 4.77 -10.92
CA GLU A 143 -15.30 4.22 -10.20
C GLU A 143 -15.42 2.69 -10.29
N SER A 144 -14.79 2.08 -11.29
CA SER A 144 -14.98 0.65 -11.60
C SER A 144 -13.88 -0.24 -11.04
N PHE A 145 -12.71 0.34 -10.74
CA PHE A 145 -11.54 -0.42 -10.30
C PHE A 145 -11.02 0.06 -8.96
N GLU A 146 -10.68 -0.90 -8.11
CA GLU A 146 -10.09 -0.65 -6.79
C GLU A 146 -8.65 -0.13 -6.92
N TYR A 147 -7.90 -0.63 -7.90
CA TYR A 147 -6.51 -0.31 -8.12
C TYR A 147 -6.25 0.14 -9.54
N SER A 148 -5.46 1.19 -9.68
CA SER A 148 -4.98 1.66 -10.98
C SER A 148 -3.50 2.05 -10.90
N VAL A 149 -2.74 1.72 -11.96
CA VAL A 149 -1.33 2.13 -12.10
C VAL A 149 -0.93 2.13 -13.57
N ALA A 150 -0.11 3.08 -13.98
CA ALA A 150 0.45 3.13 -15.33
C ALA A 150 1.96 2.95 -15.33
N TRP A 151 2.45 2.16 -16.28
CA TRP A 151 3.85 2.13 -16.67
C TRP A 151 4.03 3.03 -17.88
N ILE A 152 4.69 4.15 -17.67
CA ILE A 152 4.86 5.22 -18.67
C ILE A 152 6.19 5.05 -19.39
N ASP A 153 6.17 5.13 -20.72
CA ASP A 153 7.40 5.25 -21.52
C ASP A 153 7.95 6.66 -21.42
N CYS A 154 8.88 6.86 -20.47
CA CYS A 154 9.54 8.15 -20.25
C CYS A 154 10.48 8.59 -21.38
N LEU A 155 10.73 7.74 -22.38
CA LEU A 155 11.59 8.05 -23.52
C LEU A 155 10.80 8.45 -24.78
N ALA A 156 9.49 8.25 -24.78
CA ALA A 156 8.61 8.64 -25.88
C ALA A 156 8.53 10.15 -26.02
N ARG A 157 8.38 10.64 -27.27
CA ARG A 157 8.32 12.07 -27.62
C ARG A 157 7.23 12.33 -28.66
N GLY A 158 6.89 13.61 -28.83
CA GLY A 158 5.88 14.04 -29.81
C GLY A 158 4.52 13.43 -29.51
N SER A 159 3.82 12.94 -30.52
CA SER A 159 2.50 12.36 -30.40
C SER A 159 2.40 11.10 -29.52
N LYS A 160 3.56 10.52 -29.12
CA LYS A 160 3.65 9.33 -28.26
C LYS A 160 4.06 9.67 -26.82
N LEU A 161 4.21 10.96 -26.47
CA LEU A 161 4.57 11.38 -25.12
C LEU A 161 3.53 10.85 -24.13
N GLY A 162 4.01 10.16 -23.07
CA GLY A 162 3.14 9.62 -22.03
C GLY A 162 2.39 8.34 -22.42
N ARG A 163 2.70 7.71 -23.58
CA ARG A 163 2.14 6.38 -23.87
C ARG A 163 2.45 5.40 -22.77
N SER A 164 1.48 4.55 -22.42
CA SER A 164 1.54 3.75 -21.21
C SER A 164 0.97 2.35 -21.40
N VAL A 165 1.29 1.49 -20.44
CA VAL A 165 0.51 0.29 -20.15
C VAL A 165 -0.16 0.52 -18.80
N VAL A 166 -1.48 0.69 -18.81
CA VAL A 166 -2.30 0.87 -17.61
C VAL A 166 -2.75 -0.50 -17.12
N MET A 167 -2.56 -0.74 -15.83
CA MET A 167 -3.07 -1.91 -15.12
C MET A 167 -4.20 -1.45 -14.21
N LEU A 168 -5.37 -2.03 -14.39
CA LEU A 168 -6.58 -1.80 -13.63
C LEU A 168 -6.92 -3.10 -12.91
N ALA A 169 -7.23 -3.05 -11.62
CA ALA A 169 -7.47 -4.27 -10.87
C ALA A 169 -8.54 -4.12 -9.79
N ASN A 170 -9.21 -5.25 -9.51
CA ASN A 170 -10.07 -5.45 -8.35
C ASN A 170 -9.59 -6.66 -7.56
N ASP A 171 -9.93 -6.74 -6.27
CA ASP A 171 -9.71 -7.97 -5.50
C ASP A 171 -10.49 -9.12 -6.13
N ALA A 172 -9.87 -10.28 -6.20
CA ALA A 172 -10.53 -11.48 -6.69
C ALA A 172 -11.31 -12.15 -5.55
N GLY A 173 -12.54 -12.57 -5.82
CA GLY A 173 -13.29 -13.47 -4.96
C GLY A 173 -12.75 -14.90 -5.04
N VAL A 174 -13.17 -15.78 -4.11
CA VAL A 174 -12.75 -17.20 -4.13
C VAL A 174 -13.24 -17.89 -5.42
N ASP A 175 -14.42 -17.52 -5.89
CA ASP A 175 -15.01 -18.13 -7.11
C ASP A 175 -14.30 -17.68 -8.39
N ASP A 176 -13.61 -16.57 -8.39
CA ASP A 176 -12.81 -16.08 -9.51
C ASP A 176 -11.50 -16.87 -9.69
N LEU A 177 -11.09 -17.64 -8.67
CA LEU A 177 -9.86 -18.40 -8.70
C LEU A 177 -10.01 -19.74 -9.44
N PRO A 178 -8.97 -20.18 -10.18
CA PRO A 178 -8.87 -21.56 -10.65
C PRO A 178 -9.05 -22.55 -9.48
N GLY A 179 -9.74 -23.67 -9.72
CA GLY A 179 -10.10 -24.63 -8.67
C GLY A 179 -8.92 -25.09 -7.80
N GLU A 180 -7.74 -25.21 -8.41
CA GLU A 180 -6.50 -25.60 -7.71
C GLU A 180 -5.96 -24.55 -6.71
N LEU A 181 -6.30 -23.26 -6.89
CA LEU A 181 -5.88 -22.18 -6.01
C LEU A 181 -6.88 -21.89 -4.87
N ARG A 182 -8.12 -22.34 -4.99
CA ARG A 182 -9.18 -22.06 -4.01
C ARG A 182 -8.86 -22.54 -2.59
N PRO A 183 -8.26 -23.74 -2.38
CA PRO A 183 -7.91 -24.19 -1.03
C PRO A 183 -6.84 -23.34 -0.34
N ALA A 184 -6.02 -22.62 -1.13
CA ALA A 184 -4.94 -21.74 -0.65
C ALA A 184 -5.21 -20.27 -1.01
N ALA A 185 -6.48 -19.87 -1.09
CA ALA A 185 -6.90 -18.57 -1.59
C ALA A 185 -6.26 -17.37 -0.86
N LEU A 186 -5.96 -17.51 0.42
CA LEU A 186 -5.32 -16.49 1.27
C LEU A 186 -3.80 -16.69 1.45
N GLU A 187 -3.21 -17.66 0.77
CA GLU A 187 -1.77 -17.90 0.83
C GLU A 187 -1.02 -17.10 -0.24
N LEU A 188 0.06 -16.44 0.18
CA LEU A 188 0.96 -15.78 -0.78
C LEU A 188 1.80 -16.83 -1.51
N PRO A 189 1.85 -16.80 -2.85
CA PRO A 189 2.71 -17.70 -3.60
C PRO A 189 4.17 -17.44 -3.23
N ARG A 190 4.89 -18.50 -2.86
CA ARG A 190 6.32 -18.45 -2.55
C ARG A 190 7.10 -18.11 -3.82
N ARG A 191 7.58 -16.88 -3.94
CA ARG A 191 8.46 -16.47 -5.04
C ARG A 191 9.92 -16.66 -4.64
N ARG A 192 10.68 -17.37 -5.48
CA ARG A 192 12.14 -17.39 -5.35
C ARG A 192 12.70 -16.02 -5.72
N THR A 193 13.31 -15.35 -4.77
CA THR A 193 14.01 -14.09 -5.04
C THR A 193 15.43 -14.39 -5.52
N LEU A 194 15.70 -14.09 -6.78
CA LEU A 194 17.06 -14.10 -7.30
C LEU A 194 17.77 -12.82 -6.86
N ARG A 195 18.81 -12.95 -6.06
CA ARG A 195 19.69 -11.83 -5.69
C ARG A 195 20.90 -11.84 -6.61
N LEU A 196 21.09 -10.78 -7.38
CA LEU A 196 22.33 -10.55 -8.12
C LEU A 196 23.38 -10.04 -7.12
N PRO A 197 24.52 -10.75 -6.95
CA PRO A 197 25.55 -10.37 -5.98
C PRO A 197 26.44 -9.21 -6.44
N PHE A 198 26.15 -8.60 -7.58
CA PHE A 198 26.94 -7.53 -8.20
C PHE A 198 26.03 -6.48 -8.85
N HIS A 199 26.57 -5.28 -9.03
CA HIS A 199 25.91 -4.22 -9.78
C HIS A 199 26.09 -4.45 -11.28
N LEU A 200 24.99 -4.42 -12.03
CA LEU A 200 25.06 -4.46 -13.50
C LEU A 200 25.73 -3.20 -14.03
N PRO A 201 26.69 -3.33 -14.98
CA PRO A 201 27.31 -2.16 -15.60
C PRO A 201 26.25 -1.34 -16.36
N ARG A 202 26.49 -0.03 -16.47
CA ARG A 202 25.55 0.92 -17.14
C ARG A 202 25.18 0.53 -18.57
N PHE A 203 26.10 -0.13 -19.30
CA PHE A 203 25.82 -0.57 -20.66
C PHE A 203 24.80 -1.72 -20.73
N ALA A 204 24.58 -2.47 -19.66
CA ALA A 204 23.58 -3.54 -19.62
C ALA A 204 22.13 -3.02 -19.52
N LEU A 205 21.95 -1.73 -19.24
CA LEU A 205 20.65 -1.05 -19.15
C LEU A 205 20.50 -0.02 -20.26
N ASN A 206 20.67 -0.45 -21.52
CA ASN A 206 20.51 0.41 -22.69
C ASN A 206 19.28 0.01 -23.53
N ARG A 207 19.00 0.78 -24.61
CA ARG A 207 17.85 0.57 -25.51
C ARG A 207 17.83 -0.79 -26.23
N LEU A 208 18.89 -1.57 -26.17
CA LEU A 208 19.06 -2.85 -26.88
C LEU A 208 18.98 -4.04 -25.91
N ALA A 209 18.94 -3.79 -24.59
CA ALA A 209 18.68 -4.74 -23.53
C ALA A 209 17.24 -4.60 -23.04
#